data_fe80427c276374f48af44aa5b8dd78f9
#
_entry.id   fe80427c276374f48af44aa5b8dd78f9
#
_cell.length_a   1.000
_cell.length_b   1.000
_cell.length_c   1.000
_cell.angle_alpha   90.00
_cell.angle_beta   90.00
_cell.angle_gamma   90.00
#
_symmetry.space_group_name_H-M   'P 1'
#
loop_
_entity.id
_entity.type
_entity.pdbx_description
1 polymer ?
#
loop_
_entity_poly.entity_id
_entity_poly.type
_entity_poly.pdbx_seq_one_letter_code
_entity_poly.pdbx_strand_id
1 'polypeptide(L)'
;MYKLTLNTSDKTPKYKQIIQSVIADIERNVLKKNEQLPSISELSEEYYLARDTVEKAYRELRERGFITSVQGKGYYVNSGESKKMKILLIFNKLSSYKKLIYYAFLKVLGDKASVDLQIHHYNARLFEEIIDKNFGKYNYYVVMPHFFPEADKNLAVKILERIPINELVILDKDLPDFKHECLTVYQDFERDVSEALENAKDLLSKYQRIVLVFPSDGNYPIEIVRGVRYFCVNSQKEFVIRESVENEILQAQTTYVVVEETDLAELVKKTRMSSFVLGKDIGIISFNETTLKELLGITVITTDFETMGRTAAALLLDNIKIKVKNPFYMIRRETL
;
A
#
# COMPACT_ATOMS: atom_id res chain seq x y z
N MET A 1 -40.87 9.10 1.23
CA MET A 1 -40.38 8.53 2.49
C MET A 1 -38.99 8.04 2.26
N TYR A 2 -38.02 8.44 3.05
CA TYR A 2 -36.60 8.07 2.90
C TYR A 2 -36.41 6.56 3.17
N LYS A 3 -35.72 5.84 2.29
CA LYS A 3 -35.48 4.40 2.44
C LYS A 3 -34.01 4.11 2.75
N LEU A 4 -33.76 3.54 3.94
CA LEU A 4 -32.45 3.01 4.32
C LEU A 4 -32.13 1.72 3.57
N THR A 5 -30.87 1.60 3.18
CA THR A 5 -30.35 0.33 2.64
C THR A 5 -29.65 -0.43 3.77
N LEU A 6 -30.31 -1.45 4.31
CA LEU A 6 -29.76 -2.33 5.34
C LEU A 6 -29.57 -3.75 4.80
N ASN A 7 -28.39 -4.32 5.02
CA ASN A 7 -28.11 -5.71 4.69
C ASN A 7 -28.24 -6.58 5.95
N THR A 8 -29.22 -7.50 5.96
CA THR A 8 -29.46 -8.40 7.10
C THR A 8 -28.41 -9.50 7.24
N SER A 9 -27.72 -9.86 6.14
CA SER A 9 -26.67 -10.88 6.11
C SER A 9 -25.28 -10.34 6.44
N ASP A 10 -25.11 -9.00 6.50
CA ASP A 10 -23.85 -8.37 6.83
C ASP A 10 -23.62 -8.41 8.36
N LYS A 11 -22.41 -8.81 8.78
CA LYS A 11 -21.97 -8.82 10.18
C LYS A 11 -21.73 -7.42 10.76
N THR A 12 -21.74 -6.39 9.91
CA THR A 12 -21.57 -4.99 10.35
C THR A 12 -22.70 -4.59 11.30
N PRO A 13 -22.41 -4.02 12.48
CA PRO A 13 -23.41 -3.58 13.42
C PRO A 13 -24.47 -2.67 12.78
N LYS A 14 -25.75 -2.86 13.08
CA LYS A 14 -26.87 -2.15 12.43
C LYS A 14 -26.75 -0.63 12.51
N TYR A 15 -26.27 -0.06 13.64
CA TYR A 15 -26.06 1.39 13.75
C TYR A 15 -25.03 1.90 12.73
N LYS A 16 -23.98 1.13 12.44
CA LYS A 16 -22.98 1.49 11.42
C LYS A 16 -23.56 1.43 10.00
N GLN A 17 -24.42 0.44 9.72
CA GLN A 17 -25.11 0.35 8.44
C GLN A 17 -26.04 1.56 8.20
N ILE A 18 -26.77 2.01 9.25
CA ILE A 18 -27.58 3.24 9.19
C ILE A 18 -26.70 4.44 8.83
N ILE A 19 -25.58 4.61 9.53
CA ILE A 19 -24.63 5.72 9.29
C ILE A 19 -24.13 5.69 7.84
N GLN A 20 -23.69 4.54 7.37
CA GLN A 20 -23.17 4.37 6.00
C GLN A 20 -24.22 4.68 4.94
N SER A 21 -25.46 4.19 5.14
CA SER A 21 -26.59 4.46 4.23
C SER A 21 -26.91 5.95 4.16
N VAL A 22 -27.04 6.62 5.29
CA VAL A 22 -27.36 8.07 5.35
C VAL A 22 -26.24 8.89 4.69
N ILE A 23 -24.97 8.61 5.00
CA ILE A 23 -23.82 9.32 4.41
C ILE A 23 -23.80 9.12 2.91
N ALA A 24 -23.92 7.87 2.43
CA ALA A 24 -23.93 7.57 1.00
C ALA A 24 -25.07 8.28 0.25
N ASP A 25 -26.24 8.43 0.88
CA ASP A 25 -27.37 9.12 0.26
C ASP A 25 -27.20 10.64 0.25
N ILE A 26 -26.54 11.22 1.25
CA ILE A 26 -26.12 12.62 1.24
C ILE A 26 -25.09 12.87 0.13
N GLU A 27 -24.06 12.01 0.03
CA GLU A 27 -23.01 12.12 -0.99
C GLU A 27 -23.54 11.97 -2.42
N ARG A 28 -24.52 11.08 -2.62
CA ARG A 28 -25.23 10.90 -3.91
C ARG A 28 -26.29 11.95 -4.20
N ASN A 29 -26.46 12.93 -3.29
CA ASN A 29 -27.48 13.97 -3.40
C ASN A 29 -28.93 13.44 -3.42
N VAL A 30 -29.14 12.23 -2.90
CA VAL A 30 -30.47 11.63 -2.66
C VAL A 30 -31.14 12.33 -1.48
N LEU A 31 -30.39 12.53 -0.40
CA LEU A 31 -30.77 13.37 0.73
C LEU A 31 -30.19 14.77 0.55
N LYS A 32 -31.04 15.76 0.49
CA LYS A 32 -30.64 17.16 0.24
C LYS A 32 -30.45 17.93 1.56
N LYS A 33 -29.62 18.97 1.52
CA LYS A 33 -29.42 19.88 2.65
C LYS A 33 -30.77 20.41 3.17
N ASN A 34 -30.94 20.45 4.48
CA ASN A 34 -32.14 20.82 5.19
C ASN A 34 -33.36 19.90 4.99
N GLU A 35 -33.18 18.75 4.33
CA GLU A 35 -34.21 17.74 4.25
C GLU A 35 -34.39 17.06 5.61
N GLN A 36 -35.63 16.84 6.01
CA GLN A 36 -35.96 16.21 7.27
C GLN A 36 -35.80 14.70 7.19
N LEU A 37 -35.04 14.13 8.14
CA LEU A 37 -34.95 12.70 8.32
C LEU A 37 -36.07 12.15 9.15
N PRO A 38 -36.44 10.86 9.00
CA PRO A 38 -37.36 10.19 9.89
C PRO A 38 -36.95 10.35 11.36
N SER A 39 -37.90 10.40 12.26
CA SER A 39 -37.62 10.37 13.71
C SER A 39 -37.00 9.02 14.11
N ILE A 40 -36.37 8.99 15.28
CA ILE A 40 -35.85 7.75 15.85
C ILE A 40 -36.90 6.67 15.95
N SER A 41 -38.13 7.06 16.34
CA SER A 41 -39.25 6.13 16.48
C SER A 41 -39.71 5.59 15.12
N GLU A 42 -39.92 6.47 14.14
CA GLU A 42 -40.33 6.07 12.78
C GLU A 42 -39.34 5.10 12.16
N LEU A 43 -38.02 5.40 12.26
CA LEU A 43 -36.98 4.53 11.70
C LEU A 43 -36.88 3.19 12.45
N SER A 44 -37.04 3.22 13.77
CA SER A 44 -37.08 2.03 14.64
C SER A 44 -38.22 1.09 14.24
N GLU A 45 -39.41 1.63 14.02
CA GLU A 45 -40.62 0.88 13.65
C GLU A 45 -40.54 0.35 12.21
N GLU A 46 -40.12 1.21 11.24
CA GLU A 46 -40.09 0.85 9.82
C GLU A 46 -39.07 -0.27 9.52
N TYR A 47 -37.93 -0.29 10.22
CA TYR A 47 -36.86 -1.24 9.99
C TYR A 47 -36.69 -2.30 11.08
N TYR A 48 -37.61 -2.39 12.03
CA TYR A 48 -37.59 -3.34 13.17
C TYR A 48 -36.26 -3.30 13.93
N LEU A 49 -35.77 -2.09 14.21
CA LEU A 49 -34.54 -1.86 14.94
C LEU A 49 -34.79 -1.44 16.38
N ALA A 50 -33.86 -1.80 17.30
CA ALA A 50 -33.90 -1.24 18.64
C ALA A 50 -33.70 0.28 18.59
N ARG A 51 -34.52 1.02 19.35
CA ARG A 51 -34.50 2.49 19.44
C ARG A 51 -33.10 3.01 19.75
N ASP A 52 -32.37 2.37 20.67
CA ASP A 52 -31.01 2.72 21.06
C ASP A 52 -30.02 2.58 19.89
N THR A 53 -30.26 1.64 18.96
CA THR A 53 -29.44 1.44 17.75
C THR A 53 -29.59 2.63 16.81
N VAL A 54 -30.81 3.12 16.60
CA VAL A 54 -31.07 4.29 15.76
C VAL A 54 -30.56 5.56 16.44
N GLU A 55 -30.78 5.71 17.73
CA GLU A 55 -30.30 6.86 18.51
C GLU A 55 -28.76 6.95 18.47
N LYS A 56 -28.08 5.82 18.63
CA LYS A 56 -26.61 5.75 18.51
C LYS A 56 -26.17 6.20 17.12
N ALA A 57 -26.85 5.75 16.07
CA ALA A 57 -26.51 6.15 14.70
C ALA A 57 -26.71 7.66 14.47
N TYR A 58 -27.84 8.20 14.93
CA TYR A 58 -28.16 9.63 14.78
C TYR A 58 -27.23 10.52 15.61
N ARG A 59 -26.86 10.09 16.81
CA ARG A 59 -25.86 10.79 17.63
C ARG A 59 -24.51 10.87 16.90
N GLU A 60 -24.03 9.75 16.33
CA GLU A 60 -22.77 9.72 15.60
C GLU A 60 -22.82 10.53 14.30
N LEU A 61 -23.93 10.47 13.55
CA LEU A 61 -24.15 11.32 12.38
C LEU A 61 -24.13 12.81 12.73
N ARG A 62 -24.71 13.19 13.87
CA ARG A 62 -24.69 14.57 14.37
C ARG A 62 -23.29 15.01 14.81
N GLU A 63 -22.59 14.17 15.55
CA GLU A 63 -21.19 14.41 15.96
C GLU A 63 -20.26 14.59 14.75
N ARG A 64 -20.53 13.83 13.68
CA ARG A 64 -19.83 13.96 12.40
C ARG A 64 -20.32 15.13 11.54
N GLY A 65 -21.37 15.84 11.94
CA GLY A 65 -21.91 17.03 11.27
C GLY A 65 -22.77 16.74 10.03
N PHE A 66 -23.13 15.48 9.75
CA PHE A 66 -23.99 15.12 8.62
C PHE A 66 -25.47 15.47 8.86
N ILE A 67 -25.88 15.50 10.11
CA ILE A 67 -27.24 15.88 10.50
C ILE A 67 -27.20 16.88 11.65
N THR A 68 -28.27 17.64 11.80
CA THR A 68 -28.50 18.52 12.94
C THR A 68 -29.85 18.19 13.59
N SER A 69 -29.98 18.41 14.90
CA SER A 69 -31.24 18.27 15.60
C SER A 69 -31.84 19.65 15.88
N VAL A 70 -33.11 19.81 15.54
CA VAL A 70 -33.89 21.02 15.87
C VAL A 70 -34.90 20.65 16.92
N GLN A 71 -34.85 21.30 18.07
CA GLN A 71 -35.71 20.99 19.20
C GLN A 71 -37.22 21.10 18.80
N GLY A 72 -37.96 20.06 19.05
CA GLY A 72 -39.40 19.95 18.71
C GLY A 72 -39.67 19.72 17.21
N LYS A 73 -38.69 19.72 16.34
CA LYS A 73 -38.86 19.56 14.88
C LYS A 73 -38.21 18.32 14.30
N GLY A 74 -37.26 17.68 15.02
CA GLY A 74 -36.60 16.45 14.59
C GLY A 74 -35.21 16.65 14.05
N TYR A 75 -34.76 15.73 13.19
CA TYR A 75 -33.44 15.69 12.60
C TYR A 75 -33.45 16.14 11.14
N TYR A 76 -32.48 16.92 10.74
CA TYR A 76 -32.35 17.48 9.40
C TYR A 76 -30.99 17.19 8.83
N VAL A 77 -30.92 16.91 7.53
CA VAL A 77 -29.67 16.80 6.81
C VAL A 77 -28.93 18.15 6.90
N ASN A 78 -27.80 18.12 7.50
CA ASN A 78 -26.86 19.20 7.42
C ASN A 78 -25.89 18.83 6.29
N SER A 79 -25.77 19.64 5.24
CA SER A 79 -24.57 19.54 4.41
C SER A 79 -23.48 20.06 5.32
N GLY A 80 -22.96 19.16 6.16
CA GLY A 80 -21.80 19.50 6.96
C GLY A 80 -20.80 20.16 6.03
N GLU A 81 -20.08 21.17 6.47
CA GLU A 81 -18.73 21.37 5.96
C GLU A 81 -18.17 19.97 5.87
N SER A 82 -17.86 19.50 4.67
CA SER A 82 -17.53 18.08 4.45
C SER A 82 -16.39 17.79 5.40
N LYS A 83 -16.71 17.14 6.54
CA LYS A 83 -15.66 16.78 7.48
C LYS A 83 -14.72 15.96 6.66
N LYS A 84 -13.53 16.49 6.44
CA LYS A 84 -12.49 15.85 5.65
C LYS A 84 -12.46 14.38 6.03
N MET A 85 -12.51 13.51 5.03
CA MET A 85 -12.37 12.08 5.22
C MET A 85 -11.12 11.81 6.06
N LYS A 86 -11.22 11.01 7.10
CA LYS A 86 -10.07 10.66 7.94
C LYS A 86 -9.46 9.35 7.46
N ILE A 87 -8.20 9.39 7.13
CA ILE A 87 -7.46 8.22 6.64
C ILE A 87 -6.27 7.96 7.56
N LEU A 88 -6.13 6.72 8.03
CA LEU A 88 -4.95 6.25 8.72
C LEU A 88 -4.06 5.47 7.75
N LEU A 89 -2.90 6.05 7.42
CA LEU A 89 -1.83 5.38 6.69
C LEU A 89 -0.93 4.64 7.68
N ILE A 90 -0.68 3.36 7.43
CA ILE A 90 0.14 2.52 8.30
C ILE A 90 1.23 1.88 7.46
N PHE A 91 2.45 2.41 7.56
CA PHE A 91 3.62 1.95 6.83
C PHE A 91 4.50 1.04 7.67
N ASN A 92 5.28 0.19 6.99
CA ASN A 92 6.29 -0.63 7.66
C ASN A 92 7.55 0.19 8.06
N LYS A 93 7.93 1.16 7.24
CA LYS A 93 9.01 2.12 7.50
C LYS A 93 8.79 3.42 6.71
N LEU A 94 9.52 4.47 7.05
CA LEU A 94 9.53 5.72 6.30
C LEU A 94 10.89 5.90 5.59
N SER A 95 11.05 5.27 4.42
CA SER A 95 12.19 5.49 3.53
C SER A 95 11.93 6.61 2.53
N SER A 96 12.96 7.02 1.77
CA SER A 96 12.82 8.00 0.69
C SER A 96 11.71 7.59 -0.31
N TYR A 97 11.64 6.31 -0.66
CA TYR A 97 10.64 5.77 -1.59
C TYR A 97 9.22 5.81 -1.01
N LYS A 98 9.06 5.48 0.28
CA LYS A 98 7.74 5.51 0.94
C LYS A 98 7.22 6.95 1.07
N LYS A 99 8.12 7.93 1.17
CA LYS A 99 7.74 9.36 1.11
C LYS A 99 7.13 9.73 -0.24
N LEU A 100 7.61 9.17 -1.36
CA LEU A 100 7.03 9.41 -2.68
C LEU A 100 5.58 8.92 -2.74
N ILE A 101 5.30 7.72 -2.23
CA ILE A 101 3.92 7.20 -2.11
C ILE A 101 3.07 8.16 -1.27
N TYR A 102 3.56 8.54 -0.10
CA TYR A 102 2.85 9.41 0.83
C TYR A 102 2.47 10.76 0.19
N TYR A 103 3.45 11.45 -0.41
CA TYR A 103 3.17 12.75 -1.02
C TYR A 103 2.29 12.66 -2.27
N ALA A 104 2.45 11.63 -3.09
CA ALA A 104 1.59 11.39 -4.24
C ALA A 104 0.13 11.09 -3.82
N PHE A 105 -0.04 10.33 -2.75
CA PHE A 105 -1.33 10.03 -2.14
C PHE A 105 -2.00 11.31 -1.61
N LEU A 106 -1.28 12.12 -0.83
CA LEU A 106 -1.79 13.40 -0.31
C LEU A 106 -2.18 14.37 -1.43
N LYS A 107 -1.37 14.43 -2.50
CA LYS A 107 -1.60 15.34 -3.64
C LYS A 107 -2.95 15.06 -4.33
N VAL A 108 -3.32 13.78 -4.47
CA VAL A 108 -4.61 13.39 -5.08
C VAL A 108 -5.78 13.66 -4.14
N LEU A 109 -5.61 13.38 -2.85
CA LEU A 109 -6.67 13.63 -1.85
C LEU A 109 -6.98 15.11 -1.66
N GLY A 110 -5.95 15.97 -1.73
CA GLY A 110 -6.10 17.41 -1.53
C GLY A 110 -6.84 17.73 -0.23
N ASP A 111 -7.81 18.63 -0.32
CA ASP A 111 -8.63 19.07 0.81
C ASP A 111 -9.77 18.10 1.18
N LYS A 112 -9.98 17.03 0.42
CA LYS A 112 -11.06 16.05 0.66
C LYS A 112 -10.82 15.17 1.88
N ALA A 113 -9.55 14.99 2.29
CA ALA A 113 -9.20 14.12 3.40
C ALA A 113 -8.14 14.72 4.33
N SER A 114 -8.13 14.24 5.58
CA SER A 114 -7.01 14.37 6.51
C SER A 114 -6.34 13.01 6.66
N VAL A 115 -5.01 12.97 6.65
CA VAL A 115 -4.24 11.75 6.66
C VAL A 115 -3.29 11.76 7.86
N ASP A 116 -3.42 10.76 8.72
CA ASP A 116 -2.49 10.48 9.80
C ASP A 116 -1.58 9.33 9.39
N LEU A 117 -0.27 9.45 9.61
CA LEU A 117 0.71 8.42 9.29
C LEU A 117 1.23 7.77 10.57
N GLN A 118 1.19 6.44 10.61
CA GLN A 118 1.82 5.64 11.67
C GLN A 118 2.73 4.56 11.05
N ILE A 119 3.71 4.09 11.83
CA ILE A 119 4.72 3.15 11.36
C ILE A 119 4.76 1.96 12.33
N HIS A 120 4.61 0.74 11.79
CA HIS A 120 4.62 -0.48 12.59
C HIS A 120 5.99 -1.18 12.65
N HIS A 121 7.02 -0.66 11.99
CA HIS A 121 8.41 -1.17 12.04
C HIS A 121 8.53 -2.68 11.80
N TYR A 122 7.75 -3.23 10.84
CA TYR A 122 7.66 -4.66 10.54
C TYR A 122 7.12 -5.55 11.68
N ASN A 123 6.65 -4.95 12.78
CA ASN A 123 6.22 -5.63 13.99
C ASN A 123 4.68 -5.77 14.01
N ALA A 124 4.19 -7.02 14.00
CA ALA A 124 2.75 -7.27 13.97
C ALA A 124 2.04 -6.91 15.29
N ARG A 125 2.73 -6.97 16.44
CA ARG A 125 2.14 -6.57 17.74
C ARG A 125 1.97 -5.05 17.80
N LEU A 126 2.98 -4.29 17.34
CA LEU A 126 2.86 -2.83 17.24
C LEU A 126 1.75 -2.45 16.25
N PHE A 127 1.61 -3.21 15.15
CA PHE A 127 0.49 -3.02 14.21
C PHE A 127 -0.86 -3.27 14.89
N GLU A 128 -0.98 -4.32 15.71
CA GLU A 128 -2.19 -4.59 16.51
C GLU A 128 -2.53 -3.42 17.44
N GLU A 129 -1.56 -2.93 18.20
CA GLU A 129 -1.74 -1.76 19.09
C GLU A 129 -2.19 -0.51 18.31
N ILE A 130 -1.62 -0.28 17.12
CA ILE A 130 -2.03 0.83 16.23
C ILE A 130 -3.50 0.67 15.84
N ILE A 131 -3.92 -0.52 15.42
CA ILE A 131 -5.30 -0.79 15.03
C ILE A 131 -6.23 -0.65 16.22
N ASP A 132 -5.92 -1.24 17.37
CA ASP A 132 -6.77 -1.19 18.58
C ASP A 132 -7.00 0.24 19.05
N LYS A 133 -5.94 1.03 19.12
CA LYS A 133 -6.00 2.43 19.54
C LYS A 133 -6.81 3.30 18.59
N ASN A 134 -6.88 2.94 17.30
CA ASN A 134 -7.47 3.76 16.25
C ASN A 134 -8.75 3.17 15.65
N PHE A 135 -9.17 2.00 16.11
CA PHE A 135 -10.35 1.31 15.57
C PHE A 135 -11.61 2.17 15.60
N GLY A 136 -12.28 2.27 14.45
CA GLY A 136 -13.51 3.06 14.29
C GLY A 136 -13.35 4.59 14.30
N LYS A 137 -12.09 5.11 14.34
CA LYS A 137 -11.82 6.56 14.31
C LYS A 137 -11.58 7.13 12.91
N TYR A 138 -11.32 6.26 11.93
CA TYR A 138 -11.00 6.61 10.56
C TYR A 138 -12.01 6.03 9.57
N ASN A 139 -12.15 6.69 8.43
CA ASN A 139 -12.98 6.21 7.33
C ASN A 139 -12.26 5.11 6.54
N TYR A 140 -10.90 5.20 6.46
CA TYR A 140 -10.07 4.22 5.78
C TYR A 140 -8.78 3.95 6.55
N TYR A 141 -8.34 2.69 6.48
CA TYR A 141 -7.08 2.18 6.97
C TYR A 141 -6.26 1.70 5.77
N VAL A 142 -5.19 2.40 5.46
CA VAL A 142 -4.32 2.11 4.31
C VAL A 142 -3.04 1.48 4.82
N VAL A 143 -2.84 0.19 4.56
CA VAL A 143 -1.81 -0.62 5.22
C VAL A 143 -0.79 -1.16 4.23
N MET A 144 0.50 -1.06 4.57
CA MET A 144 1.59 -1.79 3.93
C MET A 144 1.96 -3.02 4.77
N PRO A 145 1.52 -4.22 4.37
CA PRO A 145 1.59 -5.42 5.22
C PRO A 145 2.92 -6.16 5.11
N HIS A 146 4.03 -5.49 5.38
CA HIS A 146 5.36 -6.12 5.50
C HIS A 146 5.66 -6.39 6.96
N PHE A 147 5.71 -7.65 7.36
CA PHE A 147 5.98 -8.07 8.73
C PHE A 147 7.12 -9.08 8.78
N PHE A 148 7.89 -9.05 9.89
CA PHE A 148 8.96 -9.97 10.21
C PHE A 148 8.98 -10.25 11.72
N PRO A 149 9.30 -11.46 12.15
CA PRO A 149 9.53 -12.65 11.33
C PRO A 149 8.26 -13.15 10.63
N GLU A 150 8.40 -14.13 9.73
CA GLU A 150 7.26 -14.71 8.99
C GLU A 150 6.13 -15.26 9.87
N ALA A 151 6.45 -15.67 11.11
CA ALA A 151 5.45 -16.10 12.09
C ALA A 151 4.39 -15.01 12.38
N ASP A 152 4.73 -13.76 12.20
CA ASP A 152 3.82 -12.63 12.41
C ASP A 152 2.83 -12.41 11.25
N LYS A 153 3.02 -13.06 10.10
CA LYS A 153 2.08 -12.95 8.96
C LYS A 153 0.67 -13.41 9.32
N ASN A 154 0.55 -14.53 10.00
CA ASN A 154 -0.75 -15.07 10.42
C ASN A 154 -1.46 -14.14 11.42
N LEU A 155 -0.70 -13.50 12.32
CA LEU A 155 -1.22 -12.51 13.24
C LEU A 155 -1.69 -11.27 12.46
N ALA A 156 -0.88 -10.79 11.53
CA ALA A 156 -1.20 -9.63 10.72
C ALA A 156 -2.49 -9.82 9.89
N VAL A 157 -2.68 -11.00 9.28
CA VAL A 157 -3.92 -11.33 8.56
C VAL A 157 -5.13 -11.27 9.49
N LYS A 158 -5.04 -11.87 10.68
CA LYS A 158 -6.13 -11.81 11.69
C LYS A 158 -6.46 -10.39 12.13
N ILE A 159 -5.44 -9.51 12.25
CA ILE A 159 -5.66 -8.11 12.60
C ILE A 159 -6.36 -7.38 11.45
N LEU A 160 -5.93 -7.61 10.21
CA LEU A 160 -6.57 -7.02 9.02
C LEU A 160 -8.03 -7.45 8.87
N GLU A 161 -8.36 -8.71 9.17
CA GLU A 161 -9.74 -9.22 9.15
C GLU A 161 -10.68 -8.52 10.15
N ARG A 162 -10.14 -7.84 11.16
CA ARG A 162 -10.93 -7.05 12.12
C ARG A 162 -11.37 -5.70 11.54
N ILE A 163 -10.66 -5.20 10.52
CA ILE A 163 -10.99 -3.93 9.86
C ILE A 163 -12.15 -4.19 8.90
N PRO A 164 -13.22 -3.37 8.93
CA PRO A 164 -14.28 -3.51 7.95
C PRO A 164 -13.74 -3.45 6.52
N ILE A 165 -14.09 -4.43 5.70
CA ILE A 165 -13.51 -4.59 4.35
C ILE A 165 -13.68 -3.36 3.46
N ASN A 166 -14.73 -2.57 3.71
CA ASN A 166 -15.00 -1.33 3.00
C ASN A 166 -14.11 -0.17 3.44
N GLU A 167 -13.43 -0.31 4.56
CA GLU A 167 -12.53 0.68 5.15
C GLU A 167 -11.05 0.30 4.97
N LEU A 168 -10.75 -0.92 4.43
CA LEU A 168 -9.39 -1.42 4.27
C LEU A 168 -8.86 -1.18 2.85
N VAL A 169 -7.62 -0.70 2.77
CA VAL A 169 -6.82 -0.59 1.56
C VAL A 169 -5.46 -1.21 1.82
N ILE A 170 -5.02 -2.10 0.93
CA ILE A 170 -3.70 -2.75 1.01
C ILE A 170 -2.77 -2.13 -0.03
N LEU A 171 -1.56 -1.78 0.38
CA LEU A 171 -0.53 -1.21 -0.49
C LEU A 171 0.74 -2.04 -0.50
N ASP A 172 1.43 -1.99 -1.64
CA ASP A 172 2.81 -2.43 -1.84
C ASP A 172 2.98 -3.96 -1.89
N LYS A 173 2.48 -4.70 -0.92
CA LYS A 173 2.59 -6.17 -0.89
C LYS A 173 1.23 -6.83 -1.01
N ASP A 174 1.14 -7.81 -1.90
CA ASP A 174 0.01 -8.70 -1.95
C ASP A 174 -0.02 -9.66 -0.73
N LEU A 175 -1.23 -9.99 -0.29
CA LEU A 175 -1.47 -10.95 0.79
C LEU A 175 -2.33 -12.11 0.27
N PRO A 176 -1.73 -13.17 -0.30
CA PRO A 176 -2.49 -14.31 -0.85
C PRO A 176 -3.36 -15.02 0.20
N ASP A 177 -2.96 -14.98 1.48
CA ASP A 177 -3.68 -15.59 2.59
C ASP A 177 -4.89 -14.76 3.06
N PHE A 178 -4.98 -13.49 2.66
CA PHE A 178 -6.11 -12.61 2.95
C PHE A 178 -7.19 -12.80 1.88
N LYS A 179 -8.25 -13.55 2.23
CA LYS A 179 -9.28 -14.03 1.29
C LYS A 179 -10.40 -13.03 0.98
N HIS A 180 -10.29 -11.81 1.46
CA HIS A 180 -11.32 -10.78 1.27
C HIS A 180 -10.93 -9.79 0.17
N GLU A 181 -11.88 -9.42 -0.68
CA GLU A 181 -11.67 -8.43 -1.73
C GLU A 181 -11.75 -7.01 -1.16
N CYS A 182 -10.62 -6.32 -1.10
CA CYS A 182 -10.51 -4.90 -0.78
C CYS A 182 -9.73 -4.17 -1.87
N LEU A 183 -9.73 -2.85 -1.82
CA LEU A 183 -8.83 -2.07 -2.67
C LEU A 183 -7.38 -2.46 -2.36
N THR A 184 -6.67 -2.96 -3.36
CA THR A 184 -5.27 -3.38 -3.25
C THR A 184 -4.47 -2.82 -4.41
N VAL A 185 -3.38 -2.10 -4.12
CA VAL A 185 -2.37 -1.68 -5.11
C VAL A 185 -1.06 -2.33 -4.72
N TYR A 186 -0.61 -3.33 -5.49
CA TYR A 186 0.44 -4.25 -5.06
C TYR A 186 1.56 -4.40 -6.09
N GLN A 187 2.68 -4.93 -5.62
CA GLN A 187 3.79 -5.42 -6.40
C GLN A 187 3.80 -6.96 -6.39
N ASP A 188 4.09 -7.53 -7.55
CA ASP A 188 4.42 -8.95 -7.70
C ASP A 188 5.94 -9.08 -7.81
N PHE A 189 6.64 -8.99 -6.69
CA PHE A 189 8.11 -8.90 -6.66
C PHE A 189 8.81 -9.97 -7.47
N GLU A 190 8.33 -11.21 -7.47
CA GLU A 190 8.94 -12.29 -8.24
C GLU A 190 8.81 -12.06 -9.74
N ARG A 191 7.60 -11.79 -10.19
CA ARG A 191 7.32 -11.55 -11.59
C ARG A 191 7.88 -10.22 -12.08
N ASP A 192 7.77 -9.17 -11.28
CA ASP A 192 8.26 -7.83 -11.60
C ASP A 192 9.77 -7.83 -11.85
N VAL A 193 10.53 -8.48 -10.98
CA VAL A 193 12.00 -8.60 -11.13
C VAL A 193 12.36 -9.44 -12.34
N SER A 194 11.71 -10.58 -12.54
CA SER A 194 12.01 -11.45 -13.69
C SER A 194 11.69 -10.77 -15.03
N GLU A 195 10.55 -10.08 -15.13
CA GLU A 195 10.13 -9.31 -16.32
C GLU A 195 11.09 -8.14 -16.59
N ALA A 196 11.53 -7.42 -15.55
CA ALA A 196 12.47 -6.31 -15.69
C ALA A 196 13.83 -6.79 -16.22
N LEU A 197 14.33 -7.94 -15.77
CA LEU A 197 15.56 -8.54 -16.26
C LEU A 197 15.39 -9.10 -17.68
N GLU A 198 14.26 -9.74 -18.00
CA GLU A 198 13.99 -10.23 -19.36
C GLU A 198 13.92 -9.08 -20.37
N ASN A 199 13.31 -7.95 -20.00
CA ASN A 199 13.27 -6.74 -20.82
C ASN A 199 14.67 -6.14 -21.08
N ALA A 200 15.69 -6.52 -20.31
CA ALA A 200 17.08 -6.10 -20.50
C ALA A 200 17.99 -7.23 -21.02
N LYS A 201 17.42 -8.29 -21.55
CA LYS A 201 18.17 -9.48 -22.03
C LYS A 201 19.24 -9.14 -23.06
N ASP A 202 18.97 -8.16 -23.91
CA ASP A 202 19.93 -7.62 -24.87
C ASP A 202 21.22 -7.12 -24.18
N LEU A 203 21.12 -6.33 -23.13
CA LEU A 203 22.24 -5.82 -22.34
C LEU A 203 22.88 -6.91 -21.48
N LEU A 204 22.05 -7.81 -20.96
CA LEU A 204 22.52 -8.91 -20.09
C LEU A 204 23.20 -10.05 -20.87
N SER A 205 23.04 -10.13 -22.19
CA SER A 205 23.57 -11.22 -23.02
C SER A 205 25.11 -11.38 -22.92
N LYS A 206 25.82 -10.28 -22.71
CA LYS A 206 27.30 -10.26 -22.58
C LYS A 206 27.83 -10.81 -21.24
N TYR A 207 26.96 -10.96 -20.24
CA TYR A 207 27.35 -11.48 -18.93
C TYR A 207 26.92 -12.94 -18.81
N GLN A 208 27.76 -13.77 -18.25
CA GLN A 208 27.51 -15.19 -18.05
C GLN A 208 26.96 -15.49 -16.65
N ARG A 209 27.28 -14.61 -15.69
CA ARG A 209 26.99 -14.79 -14.27
C ARG A 209 26.17 -13.62 -13.73
N ILE A 210 25.20 -13.94 -12.89
CA ILE A 210 24.44 -12.95 -12.11
C ILE A 210 24.63 -13.24 -10.62
N VAL A 211 25.15 -12.25 -9.91
CA VAL A 211 25.31 -12.26 -8.45
C VAL A 211 24.23 -11.37 -7.84
N LEU A 212 23.33 -11.95 -7.09
CA LEU A 212 22.37 -11.19 -6.27
C LEU A 212 22.99 -10.92 -4.91
N VAL A 213 23.21 -9.64 -4.60
CA VAL A 213 23.63 -9.19 -3.27
C VAL A 213 22.39 -8.92 -2.45
N PHE A 214 22.12 -9.83 -1.51
CA PHE A 214 20.88 -9.88 -0.75
C PHE A 214 21.18 -10.12 0.74
N PRO A 215 21.21 -9.07 1.56
CA PRO A 215 21.52 -9.18 2.99
C PRO A 215 20.50 -10.05 3.73
N SER A 216 20.97 -10.94 4.59
CA SER A 216 20.12 -11.86 5.37
C SER A 216 19.33 -11.16 6.48
N ASP A 217 19.86 -10.05 7.01
CA ASP A 217 19.24 -9.20 8.02
C ASP A 217 18.37 -8.08 7.42
N GLY A 218 18.43 -7.92 6.10
CA GLY A 218 17.63 -6.96 5.35
C GLY A 218 16.16 -7.40 5.27
N ASN A 219 15.26 -6.51 5.61
CA ASN A 219 13.81 -6.76 5.52
C ASN A 219 13.33 -6.64 4.05
N TYR A 220 13.92 -7.46 3.16
CA TYR A 220 13.58 -7.51 1.74
C TYR A 220 12.69 -8.70 1.41
N PRO A 221 11.74 -8.57 0.46
CA PRO A 221 10.92 -9.68 0.01
C PRO A 221 11.77 -10.81 -0.59
N ILE A 222 11.63 -12.02 -0.09
CA ILE A 222 12.35 -13.20 -0.61
C ILE A 222 11.96 -13.53 -2.06
N GLU A 223 10.82 -13.03 -2.49
CA GLU A 223 10.32 -13.12 -3.86
C GLU A 223 11.30 -12.49 -4.88
N ILE A 224 12.10 -11.50 -4.46
CA ILE A 224 13.18 -10.92 -5.28
C ILE A 224 14.19 -12.01 -5.67
N VAL A 225 14.61 -12.83 -4.71
CA VAL A 225 15.53 -13.95 -4.95
C VAL A 225 14.96 -14.93 -5.99
N ARG A 226 13.67 -15.24 -5.87
CA ARG A 226 12.98 -16.13 -6.81
C ARG A 226 12.90 -15.54 -8.21
N GLY A 227 12.61 -14.25 -8.35
CA GLY A 227 12.55 -13.56 -9.63
C GLY A 227 13.89 -13.54 -10.36
N VAL A 228 15.00 -13.22 -9.67
CA VAL A 228 16.33 -13.26 -10.25
C VAL A 228 16.73 -14.69 -10.64
N ARG A 229 16.48 -15.66 -9.76
CA ARG A 229 16.75 -17.08 -10.04
C ARG A 229 15.97 -17.58 -11.25
N TYR A 230 14.69 -17.25 -11.34
CA TYR A 230 13.85 -17.63 -12.47
C TYR A 230 14.41 -17.11 -13.79
N PHE A 231 14.80 -15.83 -13.84
CA PHE A 231 15.46 -15.26 -15.01
C PHE A 231 16.76 -15.99 -15.37
N CYS A 232 17.61 -16.28 -14.38
CA CYS A 232 18.91 -16.96 -14.62
C CYS A 232 18.71 -18.37 -15.19
N VAL A 233 17.76 -19.14 -14.67
CA VAL A 233 17.45 -20.49 -15.19
C VAL A 233 17.01 -20.41 -16.65
N ASN A 234 16.07 -19.52 -16.98
CA ASN A 234 15.55 -19.40 -18.35
C ASN A 234 16.58 -18.84 -19.34
N SER A 235 17.52 -18.03 -18.85
CA SER A 235 18.58 -17.43 -19.67
C SER A 235 19.90 -18.20 -19.63
N GLN A 236 19.93 -19.39 -19.00
CA GLN A 236 21.10 -20.26 -18.85
C GLN A 236 22.32 -19.54 -18.27
N LYS A 237 22.08 -18.68 -17.25
CA LYS A 237 23.13 -17.93 -16.55
C LYS A 237 23.43 -18.56 -15.20
N GLU A 238 24.71 -18.48 -14.79
CA GLU A 238 25.10 -18.83 -13.43
C GLU A 238 24.42 -17.88 -12.44
N PHE A 239 23.78 -18.43 -11.40
CA PHE A 239 23.13 -17.66 -10.35
C PHE A 239 23.85 -17.86 -9.01
N VAL A 240 24.25 -16.77 -8.40
CA VAL A 240 24.95 -16.76 -7.10
C VAL A 240 24.27 -15.76 -6.18
N ILE A 241 24.13 -16.10 -4.89
CA ILE A 241 23.68 -15.18 -3.85
C ILE A 241 24.88 -14.83 -2.95
N ARG A 242 24.96 -13.56 -2.55
CA ARG A 242 25.90 -13.05 -1.55
C ARG A 242 25.15 -12.21 -0.53
N GLU A 243 25.55 -12.27 0.71
CA GLU A 243 25.00 -11.44 1.77
C GLU A 243 25.53 -9.99 1.69
N SER A 244 26.76 -9.83 1.28
CA SER A 244 27.39 -8.52 1.04
C SER A 244 28.47 -8.62 -0.05
N VAL A 245 28.97 -7.48 -0.51
CA VAL A 245 30.10 -7.40 -1.45
C VAL A 245 31.45 -7.29 -0.76
N GLU A 246 31.52 -7.27 0.55
CA GLU A 246 32.74 -7.01 1.33
C GLU A 246 33.90 -7.92 0.91
N ASN A 247 33.67 -9.24 0.90
CA ASN A 247 34.66 -10.25 0.54
C ASN A 247 34.51 -10.77 -0.89
N GLU A 248 33.70 -10.13 -1.72
CA GLU A 248 33.49 -10.57 -3.10
C GLU A 248 34.69 -10.21 -3.97
N ILE A 249 35.20 -11.21 -4.71
CA ILE A 249 36.24 -11.04 -5.71
C ILE A 249 35.55 -10.85 -7.06
N LEU A 250 35.77 -9.69 -7.67
CA LEU A 250 35.22 -9.36 -8.99
C LEU A 250 35.70 -10.33 -10.07
N GLN A 251 34.77 -10.76 -10.92
CA GLN A 251 35.07 -11.62 -12.07
C GLN A 251 34.44 -10.99 -13.32
N ALA A 252 35.19 -11.03 -14.43
CA ALA A 252 34.68 -10.54 -15.71
C ALA A 252 33.39 -11.26 -16.11
N GLN A 253 32.58 -10.62 -16.96
CA GLN A 253 31.29 -11.11 -17.45
C GLN A 253 30.28 -11.42 -16.34
N THR A 254 30.33 -10.65 -15.23
CA THR A 254 29.42 -10.76 -14.10
C THR A 254 28.52 -9.51 -13.96
N THR A 255 27.24 -9.72 -13.80
CA THR A 255 26.29 -8.66 -13.42
C THR A 255 25.91 -8.84 -11.95
N TYR A 256 26.01 -7.76 -11.20
CA TYR A 256 25.57 -7.69 -9.81
C TYR A 256 24.21 -7.02 -9.73
N VAL A 257 23.25 -7.69 -9.07
CA VAL A 257 21.95 -7.13 -8.71
C VAL A 257 22.00 -6.82 -7.24
N VAL A 258 21.88 -5.54 -6.86
CA VAL A 258 22.16 -5.06 -5.51
C VAL A 258 20.95 -4.37 -4.91
N VAL A 259 20.52 -4.80 -3.72
CA VAL A 259 19.32 -4.26 -3.07
C VAL A 259 19.63 -3.10 -2.12
N GLU A 260 20.83 -3.03 -1.54
CA GLU A 260 21.25 -1.99 -0.60
C GLU A 260 22.22 -0.96 -1.22
N GLU A 261 22.10 0.29 -0.75
CA GLU A 261 22.93 1.38 -1.25
C GLU A 261 24.39 1.30 -0.75
N THR A 262 24.62 0.72 0.43
CA THR A 262 25.95 0.46 0.99
C THR A 262 26.75 -0.51 0.13
N ASP A 263 26.14 -1.64 -0.25
CA ASP A 263 26.75 -2.62 -1.15
C ASP A 263 26.93 -2.07 -2.55
N LEU A 264 25.98 -1.27 -3.06
CA LEU A 264 26.13 -0.58 -4.33
C LEU A 264 27.37 0.33 -4.34
N ALA A 265 27.51 1.16 -3.30
CA ALA A 265 28.63 2.08 -3.19
C ALA A 265 29.99 1.35 -3.13
N GLU A 266 30.05 0.28 -2.35
CA GLU A 266 31.27 -0.53 -2.23
C GLU A 266 31.59 -1.26 -3.54
N LEU A 267 30.60 -1.80 -4.24
CA LEU A 267 30.78 -2.47 -5.52
C LEU A 267 31.29 -1.52 -6.61
N VAL A 268 30.71 -0.31 -6.70
CA VAL A 268 31.16 0.73 -7.63
C VAL A 268 32.61 1.11 -7.33
N LYS A 269 32.98 1.28 -6.05
CA LYS A 269 34.33 1.60 -5.62
C LYS A 269 35.31 0.48 -5.97
N LYS A 270 35.00 -0.79 -5.65
CA LYS A 270 35.80 -1.95 -6.01
C LYS A 270 36.04 -2.05 -7.52
N THR A 271 34.99 -1.83 -8.33
CA THR A 271 35.07 -1.87 -9.78
C THR A 271 36.00 -0.77 -10.30
N ARG A 272 35.88 0.46 -9.77
CA ARG A 272 36.77 1.59 -10.15
C ARG A 272 38.23 1.37 -9.76
N MET A 273 38.49 0.59 -8.70
CA MET A 273 39.85 0.26 -8.26
C MET A 273 40.44 -0.97 -8.98
N SER A 274 39.63 -1.67 -9.77
CA SER A 274 40.06 -2.85 -10.55
C SER A 274 40.44 -2.47 -11.98
N SER A 275 40.88 -3.46 -12.77
CA SER A 275 41.11 -3.33 -14.21
C SER A 275 39.83 -3.49 -15.05
N PHE A 276 38.69 -3.80 -14.42
CA PHE A 276 37.44 -4.04 -15.12
C PHE A 276 36.73 -2.75 -15.48
N VAL A 277 36.03 -2.75 -16.61
CA VAL A 277 35.26 -1.63 -17.12
C VAL A 277 33.77 -1.85 -16.72
N LEU A 278 33.22 -0.90 -15.97
CA LEU A 278 31.82 -0.91 -15.59
C LEU A 278 30.92 -0.79 -16.83
N GLY A 279 29.85 -1.55 -16.86
CA GLY A 279 28.96 -1.63 -18.02
C GLY A 279 29.46 -2.50 -19.16
N LYS A 280 30.72 -3.00 -19.10
CA LYS A 280 31.32 -3.88 -20.11
C LYS A 280 31.73 -5.21 -19.51
N ASP A 281 32.68 -5.20 -18.57
CA ASP A 281 33.20 -6.39 -17.91
C ASP A 281 32.38 -6.75 -16.68
N ILE A 282 31.95 -5.72 -15.94
CA ILE A 282 31.11 -5.81 -14.76
C ILE A 282 29.81 -5.02 -15.00
N GLY A 283 28.66 -5.66 -14.85
CA GLY A 283 27.36 -5.02 -14.85
C GLY A 283 26.87 -4.74 -13.43
N ILE A 284 26.16 -3.63 -13.23
CA ILE A 284 25.50 -3.32 -11.96
C ILE A 284 24.05 -2.91 -12.22
N ILE A 285 23.15 -3.57 -11.52
CA ILE A 285 21.73 -3.23 -11.45
C ILE A 285 21.40 -2.99 -9.97
N SER A 286 20.84 -1.83 -9.63
CA SER A 286 20.42 -1.52 -8.27
C SER A 286 18.90 -1.50 -8.13
N PHE A 287 18.39 -1.75 -6.93
CA PHE A 287 16.96 -1.61 -6.63
C PHE A 287 16.61 -0.17 -6.30
N ASN A 288 15.47 0.24 -6.82
CA ASN A 288 14.81 1.52 -6.60
C ASN A 288 15.61 2.74 -7.11
N GLU A 289 14.89 3.63 -7.76
CA GLU A 289 15.45 4.87 -8.31
C GLU A 289 15.74 5.89 -7.21
N THR A 290 16.89 6.57 -7.32
CA THR A 290 17.22 7.76 -6.54
C THR A 290 17.98 8.76 -7.41
N THR A 291 17.91 10.05 -7.06
CA THR A 291 18.66 11.11 -7.74
C THR A 291 20.18 10.85 -7.80
N LEU A 292 20.72 10.20 -6.76
CA LEU A 292 22.14 9.83 -6.76
C LEU A 292 22.45 8.73 -7.76
N LYS A 293 21.61 7.72 -7.89
CA LYS A 293 21.77 6.64 -8.88
C LYS A 293 21.63 7.17 -10.30
N GLU A 294 20.68 8.07 -10.52
CA GLU A 294 20.52 8.78 -11.79
C GLU A 294 21.80 9.56 -12.14
N LEU A 295 22.28 10.40 -11.22
CA LEU A 295 23.50 11.20 -11.41
C LEU A 295 24.74 10.35 -11.68
N LEU A 296 24.83 9.16 -11.07
CA LEU A 296 25.93 8.22 -11.22
C LEU A 296 25.79 7.28 -12.42
N GLY A 297 24.73 7.42 -13.23
CA GLY A 297 24.48 6.56 -14.38
C GLY A 297 24.20 5.08 -14.03
N ILE A 298 23.66 4.81 -12.83
CA ILE A 298 23.38 3.45 -12.36
C ILE A 298 22.09 2.94 -12.99
N THR A 299 22.15 1.78 -13.63
CA THR A 299 20.97 1.03 -14.06
C THR A 299 20.18 0.56 -12.85
N VAL A 300 18.88 0.80 -12.85
CA VAL A 300 18.02 0.41 -11.72
C VAL A 300 16.80 -0.36 -12.19
N ILE A 301 16.29 -1.23 -11.32
CA ILE A 301 14.93 -1.76 -11.38
C ILE A 301 14.14 -1.13 -10.26
N THR A 302 12.96 -0.60 -10.57
CA THR A 302 12.23 0.25 -9.64
C THR A 302 10.73 0.12 -9.76
N THR A 303 10.08 0.24 -8.62
CA THR A 303 8.64 0.49 -8.53
C THR A 303 8.34 1.93 -8.90
N ASP A 304 7.22 2.17 -9.59
CA ASP A 304 6.64 3.51 -9.70
C ASP A 304 5.89 3.86 -8.41
N PHE A 305 6.64 4.38 -7.44
CA PHE A 305 6.10 4.73 -6.12
C PHE A 305 5.07 5.86 -6.17
N GLU A 306 5.25 6.81 -7.08
CA GLU A 306 4.29 7.90 -7.25
C GLU A 306 2.98 7.40 -7.81
N THR A 307 3.02 6.53 -8.83
CA THR A 307 1.81 5.92 -9.40
C THR A 307 1.09 5.07 -8.37
N MET A 308 1.80 4.33 -7.49
CA MET A 308 1.18 3.60 -6.39
C MET A 308 0.34 4.52 -5.50
N GLY A 309 0.92 5.62 -5.05
CA GLY A 309 0.22 6.60 -4.20
C GLY A 309 -0.98 7.25 -4.92
N ARG A 310 -0.79 7.67 -6.17
CA ARG A 310 -1.87 8.27 -6.99
C ARG A 310 -3.02 7.30 -7.22
N THR A 311 -2.71 6.08 -7.64
CA THR A 311 -3.73 5.05 -7.94
C THR A 311 -4.53 4.70 -6.69
N ALA A 312 -3.85 4.48 -5.56
CA ALA A 312 -4.52 4.17 -4.31
C ALA A 312 -5.47 5.29 -3.86
N ALA A 313 -5.03 6.55 -3.92
CA ALA A 313 -5.85 7.69 -3.55
C ALA A 313 -7.05 7.90 -4.49
N ALA A 314 -6.84 7.78 -5.80
CA ALA A 314 -7.90 7.94 -6.79
C ALA A 314 -8.99 6.87 -6.62
N LEU A 315 -8.59 5.59 -6.56
CA LEU A 315 -9.54 4.49 -6.39
C LEU A 315 -10.26 4.54 -5.04
N LEU A 316 -9.58 5.02 -3.98
CA LEU A 316 -10.20 5.23 -2.68
C LEU A 316 -11.28 6.32 -2.73
N LEU A 317 -11.01 7.46 -3.38
CA LEU A 317 -11.98 8.55 -3.56
C LEU A 317 -13.19 8.11 -4.38
N ASP A 318 -12.98 7.25 -5.39
CA ASP A 318 -14.04 6.73 -6.25
C ASP A 318 -14.75 5.51 -5.61
N ASN A 319 -14.34 5.11 -4.41
CA ASN A 319 -14.85 3.92 -3.69
C ASN A 319 -14.81 2.63 -4.53
N ILE A 320 -13.76 2.49 -5.35
CA ILE A 320 -13.56 1.34 -6.23
C ILE A 320 -12.74 0.28 -5.49
N LYS A 321 -13.24 -0.97 -5.45
CA LYS A 321 -12.58 -2.10 -4.80
C LYS A 321 -12.07 -3.05 -5.86
N ILE A 322 -10.84 -2.85 -6.26
CA ILE A 322 -10.16 -3.72 -7.22
C ILE A 322 -8.73 -3.98 -6.75
N LYS A 323 -8.15 -5.05 -7.30
CA LYS A 323 -6.76 -5.37 -7.11
C LYS A 323 -5.98 -4.92 -8.35
N VAL A 324 -5.05 -3.99 -8.17
CA VAL A 324 -4.27 -3.38 -9.26
C VAL A 324 -2.79 -3.66 -9.05
N LYS A 325 -2.15 -4.28 -10.05
CA LYS A 325 -0.69 -4.42 -10.08
C LYS A 325 -0.06 -3.06 -10.38
N ASN A 326 0.88 -2.65 -9.53
CA ASN A 326 1.59 -1.38 -9.71
C ASN A 326 2.69 -1.53 -10.79
N PRO A 327 2.98 -0.50 -11.59
CA PRO A 327 4.08 -0.53 -12.54
C PRO A 327 5.44 -0.75 -11.87
N PHE A 328 6.24 -1.63 -12.48
CA PHE A 328 7.62 -1.90 -12.13
C PHE A 328 8.43 -2.03 -13.41
N TYR A 329 9.60 -1.40 -13.49
CA TYR A 329 10.38 -1.35 -14.72
C TYR A 329 11.89 -1.15 -14.48
N MET A 330 12.68 -1.37 -15.51
CA MET A 330 14.11 -1.06 -15.52
C MET A 330 14.35 0.29 -16.16
N ILE A 331 15.19 1.10 -15.54
CA ILE A 331 15.77 2.31 -16.11
C ILE A 331 17.20 1.97 -16.50
N ARG A 332 17.44 1.85 -17.82
CA ARG A 332 18.73 1.48 -18.40
C ARG A 332 19.67 2.67 -18.38
N ARG A 333 20.89 2.46 -17.90
CA ARG A 333 21.98 3.45 -17.85
C ARG A 333 23.34 2.79 -18.12
N GLU A 334 24.41 3.50 -17.84
CA GLU A 334 25.78 3.14 -18.23
C GLU A 334 26.36 1.92 -17.52
N THR A 335 25.79 1.48 -16.40
CA THR A 335 26.32 0.36 -15.61
C THR A 335 25.87 -1.02 -16.08
N LEU A 336 25.14 -1.10 -17.20
CA LEU A 336 24.72 -2.37 -17.77
C LEU A 336 24.98 -2.44 -19.28
#